data_dca861dc4d463bfd39d60e911274c303
#
_entry.id   dca861dc4d463bfd39d60e911274c303
#
_cell.length_a   1.000
_cell.length_b   1.000
_cell.length_c   1.000
_cell.angle_alpha   90.00
_cell.angle_beta   90.00
_cell.angle_gamma   90.00
#
_symmetry.space_group_name_H-M   'P 1'
#
loop_
_entity.id
_entity.type
_entity.pdbx_description
1 polymer ?
#
loop_
_entity_poly.entity_id
_entity_poly.type
_entity_poly.pdbx_seq_one_letter_code
_entity_poly.pdbx_strand_id
1 'polypeptide(L)'
;MRVRRLLVPVVAIVLLAGCTVVAPQTDAALVSDGLSNPSPGPIDLDAGTVVATGELVSADGLTTGRVSVVGAPAGEFRLDIDDFVSPPGTDLIPNLSAEPFTEAAYCDGGFMMLVLDHVTPAHAVTSDINFGEITLGNPDFLDTLVLTLNDALAPRTGCFYPVVATAELAWTMPDLRPDLTVVDGGETGGAAGPVAYNDDGLATYEVVAGDVLEEIAARFGITVLDLFYLNPARDKGQQRLAFVGELFNLDKDAR
;
A
#
# COMPACT_ATOMS: atom_id res chain seq x y z
N MET A 1 35.71 -51.40 70.40
CA MET A 1 34.37 -51.14 69.85
C MET A 1 33.99 -49.75 70.22
N ARG A 2 34.02 -48.78 69.25
CA ARG A 2 33.61 -47.36 69.44
C ARG A 2 32.29 -47.12 68.71
N VAL A 3 31.28 -46.88 69.48
CA VAL A 3 29.92 -46.51 68.97
C VAL A 3 29.92 -45.00 68.64
N ARG A 4 29.81 -44.62 67.36
CA ARG A 4 29.62 -43.26 66.91
C ARG A 4 28.11 -42.93 66.95
N ARG A 5 27.74 -41.96 67.81
CA ARG A 5 26.39 -41.39 67.81
C ARG A 5 26.26 -40.40 66.67
N LEU A 6 25.31 -40.62 65.78
CA LEU A 6 24.90 -39.65 64.74
C LEU A 6 23.90 -38.67 65.39
N LEU A 7 24.25 -37.38 65.35
CA LEU A 7 23.35 -36.26 65.63
C LEU A 7 22.60 -35.90 64.34
N VAL A 8 21.28 -35.93 64.39
CA VAL A 8 20.38 -35.48 63.33
C VAL A 8 19.98 -34.04 63.64
N PRO A 9 20.22 -33.08 62.76
CA PRO A 9 19.73 -31.71 62.95
C PRO A 9 18.26 -31.66 62.56
N VAL A 10 17.42 -31.17 63.47
CA VAL A 10 16.02 -30.77 63.22
C VAL A 10 16.03 -29.44 62.54
N VAL A 11 15.58 -29.42 61.26
CA VAL A 11 15.35 -28.20 60.52
C VAL A 11 13.92 -27.72 60.84
N ALA A 12 13.82 -26.60 61.49
CA ALA A 12 12.54 -25.91 61.72
C ALA A 12 12.16 -25.13 60.48
N ILE A 13 11.08 -25.54 59.80
CA ILE A 13 10.47 -24.81 58.69
C ILE A 13 9.57 -23.75 59.26
N VAL A 14 9.96 -22.49 59.17
CA VAL A 14 9.10 -21.33 59.45
C VAL A 14 8.25 -21.05 58.23
N LEU A 15 6.94 -21.36 58.33
CA LEU A 15 5.94 -20.96 57.31
C LEU A 15 5.62 -19.47 57.52
N LEU A 16 6.15 -18.60 56.71
CA LEU A 16 5.72 -17.22 56.56
C LEU A 16 4.44 -17.20 55.72
N ALA A 17 3.29 -17.03 56.38
CA ALA A 17 2.04 -16.70 55.71
C ALA A 17 2.09 -15.26 55.21
N GLY A 18 2.54 -15.09 53.95
CA GLY A 18 2.47 -13.82 53.25
C GLY A 18 1.03 -13.57 52.81
N CYS A 19 0.33 -12.61 53.42
CA CYS A 19 -0.89 -12.05 52.87
C CYS A 19 -0.53 -11.29 51.61
N THR A 20 -0.71 -11.90 50.43
CA THR A 20 -0.74 -11.18 49.17
C THR A 20 -2.01 -10.36 49.11
N VAL A 21 -1.90 -9.06 49.33
CA VAL A 21 -2.93 -8.09 48.96
C VAL A 21 -2.99 -8.10 47.43
N VAL A 22 -3.95 -8.80 46.87
CA VAL A 22 -4.29 -8.66 45.42
C VAL A 22 -4.91 -7.27 45.31
N ALA A 23 -4.12 -6.32 44.83
CA ALA A 23 -4.67 -5.07 44.34
C ALA A 23 -5.68 -5.43 43.22
N PRO A 24 -6.86 -4.81 43.16
CA PRO A 24 -7.73 -4.97 42.01
C PRO A 24 -6.92 -4.49 40.79
N GLN A 25 -6.57 -5.41 39.89
CA GLN A 25 -6.21 -5.06 38.53
C GLN A 25 -7.49 -4.44 37.99
N THR A 26 -7.54 -3.10 37.97
CA THR A 26 -8.33 -2.42 36.97
C THR A 26 -7.80 -2.94 35.67
N ASP A 27 -8.54 -3.84 35.01
CA ASP A 27 -8.42 -4.08 33.58
C ASP A 27 -8.52 -2.70 32.96
N ALA A 28 -7.36 -2.10 32.69
CA ALA A 28 -7.27 -1.09 31.67
C ALA A 28 -7.72 -1.85 30.43
N ALA A 29 -9.02 -1.75 30.12
CA ALA A 29 -9.51 -2.10 28.82
C ALA A 29 -8.56 -1.39 27.86
N LEU A 30 -7.78 -2.19 27.17
CA LEU A 30 -7.07 -1.73 26.00
C LEU A 30 -8.18 -1.13 25.15
N VAL A 31 -8.25 0.19 25.14
CA VAL A 31 -9.11 0.92 24.22
C VAL A 31 -8.53 0.64 22.84
N SER A 32 -8.92 -0.50 22.27
CA SER A 32 -8.70 -0.83 20.88
C SER A 32 -9.77 -0.17 19.99
N ASP A 33 -10.36 0.93 20.47
CA ASP A 33 -11.47 1.60 19.80
C ASP A 33 -11.02 2.62 18.73
N GLY A 34 -9.72 2.71 18.43
CA GLY A 34 -9.23 3.64 17.42
C GLY A 34 -9.01 3.04 16.02
N LEU A 35 -9.10 1.73 15.85
CA LEU A 35 -8.76 1.08 14.56
C LEU A 35 -9.97 0.41 13.88
N SER A 36 -11.17 0.69 14.35
CA SER A 36 -12.41 0.19 13.73
C SER A 36 -12.99 1.17 12.73
N ASN A 37 -12.16 1.77 11.88
CA ASN A 37 -12.71 2.22 10.61
C ASN A 37 -12.86 0.95 9.76
N PRO A 38 -14.07 0.65 9.26
CA PRO A 38 -14.23 -0.46 8.35
C PRO A 38 -13.24 -0.23 7.21
N SER A 39 -12.43 -1.25 6.93
CA SER A 39 -11.74 -1.34 5.65
C SER A 39 -12.77 -0.92 4.60
N PRO A 40 -12.45 0.00 3.69
CA PRO A 40 -13.40 0.33 2.63
C PRO A 40 -13.85 -0.99 2.04
N GLY A 41 -15.17 -1.19 2.02
CA GLY A 41 -15.75 -2.39 1.40
C GLY A 41 -15.28 -2.48 -0.05
N PRO A 42 -15.45 -3.64 -0.69
CA PRO A 42 -15.20 -3.75 -2.11
C PRO A 42 -15.94 -2.62 -2.82
N ILE A 43 -15.28 -2.03 -3.82
CA ILE A 43 -15.90 -0.97 -4.63
C ILE A 43 -17.15 -1.59 -5.28
N ASP A 44 -18.30 -0.96 -5.05
CA ASP A 44 -19.56 -1.39 -5.67
C ASP A 44 -19.64 -0.81 -7.09
N LEU A 45 -18.87 -1.40 -8.00
CA LEU A 45 -18.91 -1.09 -9.43
C LEU A 45 -19.59 -2.23 -10.17
N ASP A 46 -20.50 -1.87 -11.07
CA ASP A 46 -21.08 -2.85 -12.00
C ASP A 46 -19.97 -3.47 -12.87
N ALA A 47 -20.01 -4.78 -13.04
CA ALA A 47 -19.08 -5.47 -13.92
C ALA A 47 -19.16 -4.91 -15.34
N GLY A 48 -18.02 -4.59 -15.93
CA GLY A 48 -17.91 -3.96 -17.23
C GLY A 48 -17.91 -2.42 -17.20
N THR A 49 -18.04 -1.79 -16.04
CA THR A 49 -17.86 -0.33 -15.92
C THR A 49 -16.41 0.04 -16.22
N VAL A 50 -16.18 0.89 -17.21
CA VAL A 50 -14.85 1.41 -17.53
C VAL A 50 -14.47 2.47 -16.50
N VAL A 51 -13.34 2.28 -15.84
CA VAL A 51 -12.83 3.17 -14.78
C VAL A 51 -11.50 3.83 -15.13
N ALA A 52 -10.80 3.34 -16.15
CA ALA A 52 -9.67 4.04 -16.73
C ALA A 52 -9.54 3.72 -18.21
N THR A 53 -8.95 4.64 -18.98
CA THR A 53 -8.62 4.45 -20.39
C THR A 53 -7.25 5.02 -20.71
N GLY A 54 -6.60 4.47 -21.75
CA GLY A 54 -5.31 4.97 -22.23
C GLY A 54 -5.01 4.51 -23.66
N GLU A 55 -4.13 5.25 -24.32
CA GLU A 55 -3.63 4.89 -25.66
C GLU A 55 -2.27 4.22 -25.51
N LEU A 56 -2.18 2.95 -25.91
CA LEU A 56 -0.96 2.16 -25.86
C LEU A 56 -0.15 2.39 -27.12
N VAL A 57 1.11 2.77 -26.97
CA VAL A 57 2.01 2.98 -28.10
C VAL A 57 3.45 2.62 -27.75
N SER A 58 4.12 1.91 -28.66
CA SER A 58 5.57 1.70 -28.63
C SER A 58 6.31 2.82 -29.34
N ALA A 59 7.59 3.02 -28.99
CA ALA A 59 8.43 4.05 -29.60
C ALA A 59 8.60 3.90 -31.12
N ASP A 60 8.51 2.66 -31.65
CA ASP A 60 8.59 2.33 -33.06
C ASP A 60 7.21 2.26 -33.75
N GLY A 61 6.12 2.39 -32.99
CA GLY A 61 4.74 2.31 -33.47
C GLY A 61 4.29 0.92 -33.89
N LEU A 62 5.04 -0.14 -33.61
CA LEU A 62 4.70 -1.52 -33.96
C LEU A 62 3.78 -2.21 -32.95
N THR A 63 3.74 -1.71 -31.72
CA THR A 63 2.81 -2.15 -30.68
C THR A 63 1.87 -1.01 -30.33
N THR A 64 0.58 -1.24 -30.53
CA THR A 64 -0.48 -0.24 -30.32
C THR A 64 -1.75 -0.91 -29.78
N GLY A 65 -2.62 -0.12 -29.14
CA GLY A 65 -3.94 -0.58 -28.68
C GLY A 65 -4.64 0.50 -27.86
N ARG A 66 -5.88 0.25 -27.50
CA ARG A 66 -6.63 1.08 -26.53
C ARG A 66 -6.80 0.30 -25.25
N VAL A 67 -6.26 0.84 -24.19
CA VAL A 67 -6.34 0.22 -22.86
C VAL A 67 -7.60 0.67 -22.17
N SER A 68 -8.28 -0.27 -21.52
CA SER A 68 -9.37 0.00 -20.58
C SER A 68 -9.16 -0.79 -19.32
N VAL A 69 -9.32 -0.14 -18.15
CA VAL A 69 -9.51 -0.85 -16.88
C VAL A 69 -10.99 -0.89 -16.60
N VAL A 70 -11.51 -2.08 -16.38
CA VAL A 70 -12.96 -2.30 -16.20
C VAL A 70 -13.22 -2.98 -14.87
N GLY A 71 -14.35 -2.63 -14.24
CA GLY A 71 -14.86 -3.33 -13.07
C GLY A 71 -15.16 -4.79 -13.39
N ALA A 72 -14.73 -5.70 -12.52
CA ALA A 72 -15.02 -7.13 -12.57
C ALA A 72 -15.89 -7.54 -11.36
N PRO A 73 -16.43 -8.77 -11.33
CA PRO A 73 -17.20 -9.24 -10.19
C PRO A 73 -16.42 -9.15 -8.87
N ALA A 74 -17.15 -9.05 -7.75
CA ALA A 74 -16.57 -9.01 -6.39
C ALA A 74 -15.67 -7.79 -6.06
N GLY A 75 -15.81 -6.69 -6.82
CA GLY A 75 -14.98 -5.49 -6.62
C GLY A 75 -13.56 -5.64 -7.15
N GLU A 76 -13.35 -6.59 -8.04
CA GLU A 76 -12.11 -6.76 -8.77
C GLU A 76 -12.09 -5.91 -10.03
N PHE A 77 -10.96 -5.89 -10.73
CA PHE A 77 -10.77 -5.14 -11.96
C PHE A 77 -10.13 -6.04 -13.01
N ARG A 78 -10.26 -5.65 -14.26
CA ARG A 78 -9.63 -6.32 -15.39
C ARG A 78 -9.08 -5.28 -16.35
N LEU A 79 -7.92 -5.55 -16.91
CA LEU A 79 -7.34 -4.73 -17.97
C LEU A 79 -7.63 -5.39 -19.31
N ASP A 80 -8.27 -4.65 -20.20
CA ASP A 80 -8.58 -5.03 -21.58
C ASP A 80 -7.77 -4.15 -22.53
N ILE A 81 -7.24 -4.69 -23.63
CA ILE A 81 -6.56 -3.94 -24.68
C ILE A 81 -7.27 -4.17 -26.02
N ASP A 82 -8.11 -3.24 -26.41
CA ASP A 82 -8.81 -3.28 -27.68
C ASP A 82 -7.88 -2.92 -28.85
N ASP A 83 -8.16 -3.49 -30.02
CA ASP A 83 -7.36 -3.26 -31.23
C ASP A 83 -5.85 -3.50 -31.02
N PHE A 84 -5.53 -4.46 -30.16
CA PHE A 84 -4.15 -4.75 -29.79
C PHE A 84 -3.36 -5.31 -30.96
N VAL A 85 -2.36 -4.58 -31.38
CA VAL A 85 -1.41 -4.96 -32.43
C VAL A 85 -0.01 -5.04 -31.82
N SER A 86 0.72 -6.10 -32.12
CA SER A 86 2.10 -6.30 -31.74
C SER A 86 2.78 -7.25 -32.74
N PRO A 87 4.11 -7.25 -32.88
CA PRO A 87 4.82 -8.18 -33.75
C PRO A 87 4.43 -9.65 -33.47
N PRO A 88 4.39 -10.50 -34.50
CA PRO A 88 4.03 -11.91 -34.33
C PRO A 88 4.91 -12.63 -33.31
N GLY A 89 4.27 -13.42 -32.43
CA GLY A 89 4.98 -14.18 -31.39
C GLY A 89 5.38 -13.35 -30.16
N THR A 90 4.96 -12.10 -30.08
CA THR A 90 5.18 -11.26 -28.91
C THR A 90 4.29 -11.72 -27.78
N ASP A 91 4.86 -11.97 -26.62
CA ASP A 91 4.21 -12.26 -25.35
C ASP A 91 4.66 -11.19 -24.34
N LEU A 92 3.73 -10.47 -23.73
CA LEU A 92 4.02 -9.28 -22.96
C LEU A 92 3.43 -9.38 -21.54
N ILE A 93 4.12 -8.78 -20.61
CA ILE A 93 3.66 -8.65 -19.22
C ILE A 93 3.22 -7.20 -19.02
N PRO A 94 1.93 -6.95 -18.75
CA PRO A 94 1.43 -5.66 -18.31
C PRO A 94 1.88 -5.38 -16.88
N ASN A 95 2.31 -4.15 -16.65
CA ASN A 95 2.69 -3.67 -15.33
C ASN A 95 2.02 -2.31 -15.11
N LEU A 96 1.28 -2.16 -14.01
CA LEU A 96 0.72 -0.87 -13.61
C LEU A 96 1.67 -0.16 -12.65
N SER A 97 1.95 1.09 -12.90
CA SER A 97 2.91 1.90 -12.17
C SER A 97 2.27 3.17 -11.63
N ALA A 98 2.68 3.56 -10.41
CA ALA A 98 2.26 4.79 -9.75
C ALA A 98 2.94 6.06 -10.33
N GLU A 99 3.98 5.90 -11.14
CA GLU A 99 4.74 7.00 -11.72
C GLU A 99 5.09 6.69 -13.17
N PRO A 100 5.36 7.72 -13.99
CA PRO A 100 5.91 7.51 -15.33
C PRO A 100 7.14 6.62 -15.25
N PHE A 101 7.13 5.52 -15.99
CA PHE A 101 8.20 4.54 -15.93
C PHE A 101 9.54 5.15 -16.33
N THR A 102 10.50 5.07 -15.44
CA THR A 102 11.92 5.25 -15.75
C THR A 102 12.70 4.05 -15.22
N GLU A 103 13.59 3.51 -16.06
CA GLU A 103 14.42 2.37 -15.67
C GLU A 103 15.26 2.65 -14.43
N ALA A 104 15.79 3.86 -14.29
CA ALA A 104 16.58 4.28 -13.14
C ALA A 104 15.75 4.21 -11.83
N ALA A 105 14.56 4.80 -11.82
CA ALA A 105 13.68 4.77 -10.64
C ALA A 105 13.30 3.36 -10.24
N TYR A 106 13.00 2.49 -11.20
CA TYR A 106 12.69 1.09 -10.95
C TYR A 106 13.88 0.34 -10.33
N CYS A 107 15.09 0.53 -10.85
CA CYS A 107 16.29 -0.12 -10.35
C CYS A 107 16.71 0.35 -8.95
N ASP A 108 16.41 1.60 -8.61
CA ASP A 108 16.73 2.18 -7.30
C ASP A 108 15.75 1.77 -6.19
N GLY A 109 14.70 1.01 -6.52
CA GLY A 109 13.74 0.47 -5.55
C GLY A 109 12.74 1.48 -4.99
N GLY A 110 12.66 2.69 -5.59
CA GLY A 110 11.70 3.74 -5.22
C GLY A 110 10.41 3.72 -6.04
N PHE A 111 10.08 2.59 -6.67
CA PHE A 111 9.05 2.53 -7.69
C PHE A 111 7.98 1.48 -7.35
N MET A 112 6.75 1.91 -7.20
CA MET A 112 5.64 0.98 -7.00
C MET A 112 5.09 0.49 -8.34
N MET A 113 5.12 -0.82 -8.53
CA MET A 113 4.60 -1.47 -9.72
C MET A 113 3.81 -2.72 -9.38
N LEU A 114 2.67 -2.89 -10.03
CA LEU A 114 1.87 -4.09 -9.99
C LEU A 114 2.03 -4.87 -11.28
N VAL A 115 2.60 -6.07 -11.19
CA VAL A 115 2.78 -6.98 -12.33
C VAL A 115 1.53 -7.80 -12.52
N LEU A 116 1.00 -7.84 -13.75
CA LEU A 116 -0.22 -8.56 -14.13
C LEU A 116 0.11 -9.83 -14.92
N ASP A 117 -0.94 -10.58 -15.27
CA ASP A 117 -0.84 -11.71 -16.19
C ASP A 117 -0.40 -11.26 -17.59
N HIS A 118 0.21 -12.17 -18.32
CA HIS A 118 0.69 -11.90 -19.65
C HIS A 118 -0.44 -11.71 -20.68
N VAL A 119 -0.17 -10.89 -21.68
CA VAL A 119 -1.06 -10.62 -22.81
C VAL A 119 -0.37 -10.88 -24.14
N THR A 120 -1.16 -11.28 -25.13
CA THR A 120 -0.74 -11.47 -26.52
C THR A 120 -1.77 -10.85 -27.45
N PRO A 121 -1.47 -10.60 -28.73
CA PRO A 121 -2.48 -10.13 -29.71
C PRO A 121 -3.70 -11.05 -29.82
N ALA A 122 -3.56 -12.33 -29.49
CA ALA A 122 -4.67 -13.29 -29.49
C ALA A 122 -5.43 -13.34 -28.17
N HIS A 123 -4.86 -12.83 -27.10
CA HIS A 123 -5.44 -12.79 -25.75
C HIS A 123 -5.00 -11.49 -25.06
N ALA A 124 -5.77 -10.46 -25.29
CA ALA A 124 -5.47 -9.08 -24.88
C ALA A 124 -6.26 -8.64 -23.62
N VAL A 125 -6.52 -9.59 -22.72
CA VAL A 125 -7.30 -9.40 -21.50
C VAL A 125 -6.56 -10.07 -20.35
N THR A 126 -6.41 -9.39 -19.21
CA THR A 126 -5.84 -9.98 -18.01
C THR A 126 -6.85 -10.78 -17.21
N SER A 127 -6.40 -11.59 -16.26
CA SER A 127 -7.25 -12.11 -15.19
C SER A 127 -7.81 -10.97 -14.34
N ASP A 128 -8.85 -11.27 -13.56
CA ASP A 128 -9.41 -10.31 -12.61
C ASP A 128 -8.38 -9.98 -11.53
N ILE A 129 -8.26 -8.69 -11.20
CA ILE A 129 -7.24 -8.12 -10.32
C ILE A 129 -7.92 -7.63 -9.06
N ASN A 130 -7.50 -8.15 -7.91
CA ASN A 130 -7.96 -7.63 -6.62
C ASN A 130 -7.04 -6.50 -6.15
N PHE A 131 -7.46 -5.27 -6.33
CA PHE A 131 -6.75 -4.10 -5.82
C PHE A 131 -7.00 -3.84 -4.31
N GLY A 132 -8.00 -4.48 -3.70
CA GLY A 132 -8.45 -4.15 -2.34
C GLY A 132 -7.37 -4.21 -1.28
N GLU A 133 -6.50 -5.22 -1.35
CA GLU A 133 -5.38 -5.35 -0.40
C GLU A 133 -4.21 -4.40 -0.73
N ILE A 134 -4.11 -4.00 -2.00
CA ILE A 134 -2.96 -3.24 -2.50
C ILE A 134 -3.19 -1.75 -2.37
N THR A 135 -4.39 -1.30 -2.65
CA THR A 135 -4.68 0.12 -2.88
C THR A 135 -5.81 0.64 -1.98
N LEU A 136 -6.19 -0.14 -0.96
CA LEU A 136 -7.40 0.11 -0.18
C LEU A 136 -8.65 0.27 -1.05
N GLY A 137 -8.67 -0.46 -2.19
CA GLY A 137 -9.78 -0.49 -3.13
C GLY A 137 -9.76 0.58 -4.21
N ASN A 138 -8.81 1.53 -4.19
CA ASN A 138 -8.74 2.58 -5.20
C ASN A 138 -7.40 2.57 -5.95
N PRO A 139 -7.35 2.05 -7.18
CA PRO A 139 -6.14 1.94 -8.00
C PRO A 139 -5.78 3.20 -8.78
N ASP A 140 -6.49 4.31 -8.63
CA ASP A 140 -6.38 5.51 -9.49
C ASP A 140 -5.01 6.21 -9.46
N PHE A 141 -4.16 5.88 -8.49
CA PHE A 141 -2.79 6.35 -8.43
C PHE A 141 -1.82 5.54 -9.33
N LEU A 142 -2.28 4.44 -9.95
CA LEU A 142 -1.51 3.64 -10.91
C LEU A 142 -1.77 4.21 -12.31
N ASP A 143 -1.16 5.32 -12.64
CA ASP A 143 -1.47 6.12 -13.81
C ASP A 143 -0.74 5.71 -15.10
N THR A 144 0.21 4.77 -15.00
CA THR A 144 0.99 4.32 -16.16
C THR A 144 0.92 2.80 -16.34
N LEU A 145 0.51 2.37 -17.53
CA LEU A 145 0.68 0.99 -17.98
C LEU A 145 2.01 0.86 -18.73
N VAL A 146 2.80 -0.16 -18.35
CA VAL A 146 4.06 -0.52 -19.01
C VAL A 146 3.99 -1.96 -19.49
N LEU A 147 4.07 -2.19 -20.79
CA LEU A 147 4.21 -3.55 -21.34
C LEU A 147 5.67 -3.92 -21.47
N THR A 148 6.07 -5.01 -20.84
CA THR A 148 7.41 -5.57 -20.94
C THR A 148 7.42 -6.91 -21.64
N LEU A 149 8.54 -7.26 -22.26
CA LEU A 149 8.68 -8.53 -22.95
C LEU A 149 8.67 -9.69 -21.93
N ASN A 150 7.80 -10.67 -22.12
CA ASN A 150 7.77 -11.92 -21.35
C ASN A 150 8.79 -12.93 -21.93
N ASP A 151 10.07 -12.60 -21.83
CA ASP A 151 11.15 -13.47 -22.28
C ASP A 151 12.28 -13.48 -21.23
N ALA A 152 12.37 -14.57 -20.49
CA ALA A 152 13.42 -14.74 -19.49
C ALA A 152 14.85 -14.73 -20.05
N LEU A 153 15.00 -14.91 -21.37
CA LEU A 153 16.28 -14.88 -22.09
C LEU A 153 16.53 -13.51 -22.74
N ALA A 154 15.55 -12.60 -22.75
CA ALA A 154 15.76 -11.26 -23.27
C ALA A 154 16.85 -10.54 -22.46
N PRO A 155 17.78 -9.85 -23.14
CA PRO A 155 18.77 -9.06 -22.44
C PRO A 155 18.06 -7.95 -21.65
N ARG A 156 18.20 -7.98 -20.33
CA ARG A 156 17.66 -6.93 -19.46
C ARG A 156 18.47 -5.66 -19.67
N THR A 157 17.77 -4.54 -19.71
CA THR A 157 18.41 -3.23 -19.58
C THR A 157 18.45 -2.93 -18.07
N GLY A 158 19.63 -3.03 -17.46
CA GLY A 158 19.75 -2.90 -16.01
C GLY A 158 19.01 -4.02 -15.25
N CYS A 159 18.05 -3.65 -14.40
CA CYS A 159 17.29 -4.59 -13.56
C CYS A 159 15.92 -4.98 -14.15
N PHE A 160 15.52 -4.38 -15.28
CA PHE A 160 14.18 -4.51 -15.85
C PHE A 160 14.16 -5.26 -17.18
N TYR A 161 13.03 -5.89 -17.50
CA TYR A 161 12.78 -6.46 -18.82
C TYR A 161 12.57 -5.34 -19.85
N PRO A 162 12.90 -5.56 -21.14
CA PRO A 162 12.72 -4.54 -22.16
C PRO A 162 11.28 -4.02 -22.20
N VAL A 163 11.13 -2.70 -22.09
CA VAL A 163 9.84 -2.03 -22.28
C VAL A 163 9.52 -2.02 -23.77
N VAL A 164 8.33 -2.50 -24.10
CA VAL A 164 7.83 -2.58 -25.47
C VAL A 164 6.90 -1.41 -25.78
N ALA A 165 5.94 -1.13 -24.90
CA ALA A 165 4.99 -0.04 -25.08
C ALA A 165 4.54 0.51 -23.73
N THR A 166 4.01 1.73 -23.72
CA THR A 166 3.45 2.37 -22.52
C THR A 166 2.12 3.04 -22.85
N ALA A 167 1.29 3.24 -21.83
CA ALA A 167 0.09 4.07 -21.90
C ALA A 167 -0.06 4.86 -20.59
N GLU A 168 -0.39 6.15 -20.69
CA GLU A 168 -0.90 6.91 -19.56
C GLU A 168 -2.39 6.57 -19.38
N LEU A 169 -2.81 6.33 -18.14
CA LEU A 169 -4.17 5.96 -17.80
C LEU A 169 -4.92 7.17 -17.24
N ALA A 170 -6.03 7.52 -17.88
CA ALA A 170 -6.95 8.52 -17.38
C ALA A 170 -8.04 7.83 -16.56
N TRP A 171 -7.96 7.96 -15.23
CA TRP A 171 -8.91 7.36 -14.30
C TRP A 171 -10.19 8.19 -14.16
N THR A 172 -11.31 7.49 -13.98
CA THR A 172 -12.65 8.05 -13.73
C THR A 172 -13.30 7.38 -12.51
N MET A 173 -12.47 7.00 -11.53
CA MET A 173 -12.95 6.39 -10.30
C MET A 173 -13.83 7.35 -9.50
N PRO A 174 -14.91 6.86 -8.86
CA PRO A 174 -15.65 7.65 -7.88
C PRO A 174 -14.75 7.93 -6.67
N ASP A 175 -14.99 9.08 -6.01
CA ASP A 175 -14.35 9.34 -4.71
C ASP A 175 -14.84 8.31 -3.68
N LEU A 176 -13.95 7.44 -3.22
CA LEU A 176 -14.25 6.39 -2.24
C LEU A 176 -14.25 6.88 -0.80
N ARG A 177 -13.79 8.10 -0.56
CA ARG A 177 -13.70 8.73 0.76
C ARG A 177 -14.26 10.16 0.72
N PRO A 178 -15.55 10.36 0.33
CA PRO A 178 -16.12 11.69 0.17
C PRO A 178 -16.14 12.48 1.50
N ASP A 179 -16.22 11.77 2.63
CA ASP A 179 -16.26 12.36 3.96
C ASP A 179 -14.89 12.55 4.60
N LEU A 180 -13.80 12.13 3.91
CA LEU A 180 -12.45 12.28 4.44
C LEU A 180 -12.07 13.76 4.51
N THR A 181 -11.86 14.23 5.73
CA THR A 181 -11.40 15.59 6.02
C THR A 181 -10.14 15.53 6.86
N VAL A 182 -9.12 16.25 6.45
CA VAL A 182 -7.82 16.32 7.11
C VAL A 182 -7.65 17.69 7.74
N VAL A 183 -7.44 17.75 9.06
CA VAL A 183 -7.30 19.01 9.81
C VAL A 183 -6.13 18.89 10.77
N ASP A 184 -5.15 19.81 10.69
CA ASP A 184 -4.03 19.83 11.63
C ASP A 184 -4.51 20.24 13.04
N GLY A 185 -4.44 19.31 13.98
CA GLY A 185 -4.75 19.52 15.40
C GLY A 185 -3.57 20.10 16.21
N GLY A 186 -2.42 20.30 15.55
CA GLY A 186 -1.19 20.78 16.17
C GLY A 186 -0.23 19.68 16.63
N GLU A 187 0.99 20.05 16.89
CA GLU A 187 2.09 19.16 17.28
C GLU A 187 1.78 18.38 18.56
N THR A 188 2.15 17.08 18.56
CA THR A 188 2.11 16.19 19.73
C THR A 188 3.47 15.51 19.94
N GLY A 189 3.67 14.82 21.06
CA GLY A 189 4.93 14.13 21.36
C GLY A 189 5.32 13.02 20.39
N GLY A 190 4.36 12.51 19.60
CA GLY A 190 4.56 11.44 18.61
C GLY A 190 4.21 11.88 17.18
N ALA A 191 3.96 13.18 16.97
CA ALA A 191 3.71 13.80 15.68
C ALA A 191 4.17 15.26 15.72
N ALA A 192 5.48 15.49 15.81
CA ALA A 192 6.10 16.79 15.96
C ALA A 192 6.68 17.36 14.64
N GLY A 193 6.54 16.61 13.53
CA GLY A 193 7.07 17.00 12.24
C GLY A 193 6.41 18.25 11.65
N PRO A 194 7.10 18.96 10.75
CA PRO A 194 6.57 20.13 10.08
C PRO A 194 5.50 19.78 9.06
N VAL A 195 4.58 20.70 8.87
CA VAL A 195 3.47 20.62 7.89
C VAL A 195 3.70 21.66 6.80
N ALA A 196 3.55 21.26 5.55
CA ALA A 196 3.50 22.18 4.42
C ALA A 196 2.05 22.37 3.96
N TYR A 197 1.79 23.57 3.39
CA TYR A 197 0.50 23.95 2.85
C TYR A 197 0.65 24.36 1.39
N ASN A 198 -0.35 24.09 0.57
CA ASN A 198 -0.52 24.59 -0.79
C ASN A 198 -1.68 25.60 -0.85
N ASP A 199 -2.07 26.01 -2.04
CA ASP A 199 -3.16 26.98 -2.23
C ASP A 199 -4.54 26.40 -1.81
N ASP A 200 -4.67 25.07 -1.79
CA ASP A 200 -5.89 24.34 -1.44
C ASP A 200 -5.97 23.95 0.04
N GLY A 201 -4.88 24.09 0.79
CA GLY A 201 -4.83 23.81 2.22
C GLY A 201 -3.61 22.96 2.68
N LEU A 202 -3.88 21.94 3.49
CA LEU A 202 -2.85 20.98 3.95
C LEU A 202 -2.32 20.18 2.76
N ALA A 203 -0.99 20.16 2.59
CA ALA A 203 -0.35 19.43 1.51
C ALA A 203 0.44 18.23 2.01
N THR A 204 1.45 18.43 2.88
CA THR A 204 2.32 17.33 3.32
C THR A 204 2.73 17.45 4.78
N TYR A 205 3.12 16.31 5.36
CA TYR A 205 3.75 16.20 6.66
C TYR A 205 5.09 15.49 6.51
N GLU A 206 6.16 16.06 7.08
CA GLU A 206 7.48 15.44 7.11
C GLU A 206 7.71 14.75 8.46
N VAL A 207 8.01 13.46 8.44
CA VAL A 207 8.26 12.64 9.63
C VAL A 207 9.58 13.03 10.30
N VAL A 208 9.54 13.26 11.60
CA VAL A 208 10.74 13.52 12.41
C VAL A 208 11.01 12.41 13.43
N ALA A 209 12.17 12.46 14.08
CA ALA A 209 12.54 11.44 15.07
C ALA A 209 11.57 11.41 16.26
N GLY A 210 11.01 10.26 16.54
CA GLY A 210 10.04 10.04 17.62
C GLY A 210 8.59 10.02 17.16
N ASP A 211 8.32 10.32 15.89
CA ASP A 211 6.97 10.23 15.34
C ASP A 211 6.54 8.77 15.15
N VAL A 212 5.25 8.53 15.33
CA VAL A 212 4.60 7.25 15.12
C VAL A 212 3.30 7.42 14.32
N LEU A 213 2.96 6.44 13.49
CA LEU A 213 1.84 6.54 12.54
C LEU A 213 0.51 6.88 13.19
N GLU A 214 0.24 6.28 14.33
CA GLU A 214 -1.00 6.48 15.09
C GLU A 214 -1.15 7.92 15.58
N GLU A 215 -0.05 8.51 16.08
CA GLU A 215 -0.03 9.90 16.55
C GLU A 215 -0.08 10.89 15.37
N ILE A 216 0.61 10.57 14.26
CA ILE A 216 0.51 11.37 13.03
C ILE A 216 -0.94 11.38 12.54
N ALA A 217 -1.57 10.23 12.40
CA ALA A 217 -2.96 10.15 11.97
C ALA A 217 -3.90 10.90 12.94
N ALA A 218 -3.71 10.73 14.24
CA ALA A 218 -4.50 11.41 15.27
C ALA A 218 -4.34 12.94 15.22
N ARG A 219 -3.12 13.46 14.97
CA ARG A 219 -2.87 14.88 14.78
C ARG A 219 -3.73 15.48 13.66
N PHE A 220 -3.95 14.73 12.59
CA PHE A 220 -4.74 15.18 11.44
C PHE A 220 -6.22 14.79 11.50
N GLY A 221 -6.67 14.20 12.61
CA GLY A 221 -8.06 13.80 12.82
C GLY A 221 -8.52 12.66 11.92
N ILE A 222 -7.57 11.86 11.41
CA ILE A 222 -7.81 10.73 10.51
C ILE A 222 -7.32 9.43 11.14
N THR A 223 -7.59 8.31 10.49
CA THR A 223 -7.05 7.00 10.91
C THR A 223 -5.76 6.68 10.15
N VAL A 224 -5.01 5.68 10.63
CA VAL A 224 -3.82 5.18 9.92
C VAL A 224 -4.19 4.62 8.54
N LEU A 225 -5.40 4.04 8.39
CA LEU A 225 -5.89 3.58 7.09
C LEU A 225 -6.18 4.75 6.13
N ASP A 226 -6.72 5.88 6.65
CA ASP A 226 -6.88 7.07 5.83
C ASP A 226 -5.54 7.67 5.43
N LEU A 227 -4.55 7.65 6.34
CA LEU A 227 -3.19 8.08 6.01
C LEU A 227 -2.59 7.22 4.89
N PHE A 228 -2.82 5.89 4.91
CA PHE A 228 -2.39 5.01 3.82
C PHE A 228 -3.20 5.21 2.53
N TYR A 229 -4.49 5.50 2.64
CA TYR A 229 -5.32 5.86 1.49
C TYR A 229 -4.78 7.10 0.78
N LEU A 230 -4.34 8.10 1.53
CA LEU A 230 -3.71 9.31 0.98
C LEU A 230 -2.30 9.07 0.41
N ASN A 231 -1.67 7.95 0.76
CA ASN A 231 -0.29 7.61 0.38
C ASN A 231 -0.21 6.20 -0.21
N PRO A 232 -0.93 5.91 -1.31
CA PRO A 232 -1.07 4.55 -1.83
C PRO A 232 0.21 3.99 -2.44
N ALA A 233 1.11 4.83 -2.95
CA ALA A 233 2.40 4.43 -3.49
C ALA A 233 3.43 4.03 -2.43
N ARG A 234 3.08 4.18 -1.15
CA ARG A 234 3.97 3.84 -0.04
C ARG A 234 4.28 2.34 -0.01
N ASP A 235 5.56 1.99 0.12
CA ASP A 235 6.01 0.59 0.19
C ASP A 235 5.32 -0.16 1.34
N LYS A 236 4.67 -1.28 1.01
CA LYS A 236 3.92 -2.11 1.97
C LYS A 236 4.79 -2.77 3.03
N GLY A 237 6.03 -3.07 2.74
CA GLY A 237 6.98 -3.61 3.73
C GLY A 237 7.18 -2.66 4.91
N GLN A 238 6.95 -1.39 4.70
CA GLN A 238 7.15 -0.29 5.64
C GLN A 238 5.85 0.27 6.23
N GLN A 239 4.70 -0.29 5.91
CA GLN A 239 3.37 0.25 6.25
C GLN A 239 3.14 0.53 7.73
N ARG A 240 3.84 -0.15 8.63
CA ARG A 240 3.64 -0.02 10.09
C ARG A 240 4.65 0.89 10.79
N LEU A 241 5.55 1.53 10.06
CA LEU A 241 6.57 2.39 10.62
C LEU A 241 6.57 3.74 9.89
N ALA A 242 6.78 4.82 10.63
CA ALA A 242 7.09 6.11 10.07
C ALA A 242 8.61 6.26 9.99
N PHE A 243 9.15 6.71 8.87
CA PHE A 243 10.59 6.87 8.66
C PHE A 243 10.96 8.34 8.66
N VAL A 244 11.98 8.69 9.41
CA VAL A 244 12.47 10.08 9.49
C VAL A 244 12.81 10.60 8.09
N GLY A 245 12.23 11.74 7.73
CA GLY A 245 12.33 12.37 6.41
C GLY A 245 11.33 11.86 5.39
N GLU A 246 10.48 10.89 5.75
CA GLU A 246 9.35 10.49 4.91
C GLU A 246 8.33 11.62 4.82
N LEU A 247 7.81 11.85 3.61
CA LEU A 247 6.76 12.82 3.35
C LEU A 247 5.42 12.10 3.20
N PHE A 248 4.48 12.40 4.07
CA PHE A 248 3.09 11.98 3.89
C PHE A 248 2.31 13.04 3.13
N ASN A 249 1.66 12.63 2.06
CA ASN A 249 0.62 13.43 1.42
C ASN A 249 -0.59 13.51 2.35
N LEU A 250 -1.13 14.72 2.53
CA LEU A 250 -2.32 15.01 3.33
C LEU A 250 -3.44 15.61 2.47
N ASP A 251 -3.16 15.85 1.19
CA ASP A 251 -4.09 16.39 0.21
C ASP A 251 -4.77 15.23 -0.54
N LYS A 252 -6.08 15.14 -0.44
CA LYS A 252 -6.86 14.08 -1.10
C LYS A 252 -6.84 14.22 -2.62
N ASP A 253 -6.74 15.43 -3.13
CA ASP A 253 -6.76 15.72 -4.56
C ASP A 253 -5.38 15.53 -5.22
N ALA A 254 -4.32 15.38 -4.39
CA ALA A 254 -2.95 15.08 -4.82
C ALA A 254 -2.54 13.62 -4.56
N ARG A 255 -3.50 12.74 -4.47
CA ARG A 255 -3.32 11.31 -4.16
C ARG A 255 -2.69 10.54 -5.31
#